data_8ecbff859a8b0558f94c3679440b71cd
#
_entry.id   8ecbff859a8b0558f94c3679440b71cd
#
_cell.length_a   1.000
_cell.length_b   1.000
_cell.length_c   1.000
_cell.angle_alpha   90.00
_cell.angle_beta   90.00
_cell.angle_gamma   90.00
#
_symmetry.space_group_name_H-M   'P 1'
#
loop_
_entity.id
_entity.type
_entity.pdbx_description
1 polymer ?
#
loop_
_entity_poly.entity_id
_entity_poly.type
_entity_poly.pdbx_seq_one_letter_code
_entity_poly.pdbx_strand_id
1 'polypeptide(L)'
;MRDHLLLFMEHCDYPKDAISAILEAYDVAMADKESADVISAIIAAYDADVNCDYEGNIALCEKLSEKHSISKHTYELLVFLVLTKRLKERYDERGLEEEIYWESMLDLKWKVLECYGVKGVYGTFVAKWFIGWFRLTRFALGRLQFELVKFGREYERDGVKLDPTTNVLNVHIPRSLRPLTPEAVDDSFGRAKVFYARFFTDKPCVFVCSSWMLYPGNKEFLHPLSNTARFADRFDILSYSEDAKDSNPNVWRVFNAPYNGDPSTLPVTSSITAGLKEFLIKGGKMGSAYGVLLY
;
A
#
# COMPACT_ATOMS: atom_id res chain seq x y z
N MET A 1 15.77 2.69 -20.57
CA MET A 1 15.00 2.18 -19.41
C MET A 1 15.88 2.01 -18.16
N ARG A 2 17.04 1.35 -18.24
CA ARG A 2 17.92 1.14 -17.08
C ARG A 2 18.26 2.43 -16.31
N ASP A 3 18.68 3.48 -17.03
CA ASP A 3 19.00 4.77 -16.42
C ASP A 3 17.79 5.43 -15.76
N HIS A 4 16.58 5.24 -16.35
CA HIS A 4 15.35 5.70 -15.73
C HIS A 4 15.09 4.97 -14.40
N LEU A 5 15.28 3.64 -14.34
CA LEU A 5 15.11 2.87 -13.12
C LEU A 5 16.07 3.34 -12.02
N LEU A 6 17.34 3.58 -12.39
CA LEU A 6 18.33 4.13 -11.45
C LEU A 6 17.88 5.48 -10.90
N LEU A 7 17.59 6.44 -11.77
CA LEU A 7 17.18 7.80 -11.37
C LEU A 7 15.87 7.80 -10.56
N PHE A 8 14.91 6.95 -10.93
CA PHE A 8 13.66 6.79 -10.18
C PHE A 8 13.92 6.29 -8.76
N MET A 9 14.73 5.23 -8.61
CA MET A 9 15.03 4.66 -7.30
C MET A 9 15.88 5.61 -6.44
N GLU A 10 16.83 6.35 -7.04
CA GLU A 10 17.59 7.39 -6.36
C GLU A 10 16.69 8.53 -5.89
N HIS A 11 15.79 9.02 -6.75
CA HIS A 11 14.81 10.06 -6.37
C HIS A 11 13.92 9.63 -5.20
N CYS A 12 13.49 8.37 -5.19
CA CYS A 12 12.71 7.80 -4.09
C CYS A 12 13.58 7.40 -2.89
N ASP A 13 14.89 7.62 -2.92
CA ASP A 13 15.85 7.31 -1.84
C ASP A 13 15.80 5.81 -1.44
N TYR A 14 15.88 4.91 -2.43
CA TYR A 14 16.04 3.48 -2.18
C TYR A 14 17.42 3.19 -1.56
N PRO A 15 17.55 2.16 -0.68
CA PRO A 15 18.86 1.69 -0.25
C PRO A 15 19.74 1.28 -1.43
N LYS A 16 21.04 1.56 -1.35
CA LYS A 16 21.99 1.23 -2.43
C LYS A 16 21.97 -0.25 -2.80
N ASP A 17 21.88 -1.12 -1.80
CA ASP A 17 21.81 -2.58 -2.01
C ASP A 17 20.52 -2.98 -2.74
N ALA A 18 19.40 -2.31 -2.45
CA ALA A 18 18.14 -2.52 -3.17
C ALA A 18 18.27 -2.09 -4.63
N ILE A 19 18.84 -0.91 -4.89
CA ILE A 19 19.11 -0.41 -6.25
C ILE A 19 19.96 -1.41 -7.02
N SER A 20 21.06 -1.88 -6.41
CA SER A 20 21.97 -2.83 -7.06
C SER A 20 21.27 -4.14 -7.41
N ALA A 21 20.54 -4.75 -6.45
CA ALA A 21 19.85 -6.01 -6.66
C ALA A 21 18.74 -5.91 -7.72
N ILE A 22 17.98 -4.81 -7.74
CA ILE A 22 16.90 -4.59 -8.71
C ILE A 22 17.47 -4.35 -10.12
N LEU A 23 18.54 -3.55 -10.24
CA LEU A 23 19.19 -3.31 -11.54
C LEU A 23 19.87 -4.57 -12.08
N GLU A 24 20.49 -5.39 -11.24
CA GLU A 24 21.03 -6.68 -11.64
C GLU A 24 19.93 -7.60 -12.19
N ALA A 25 18.79 -7.70 -11.50
CA ALA A 25 17.65 -8.48 -11.98
C ALA A 25 17.12 -7.96 -13.33
N TYR A 26 17.06 -6.63 -13.50
CA TYR A 26 16.68 -6.02 -14.76
C TYR A 26 17.69 -6.34 -15.87
N ASP A 27 19.00 -6.21 -15.61
CA ASP A 27 20.07 -6.49 -16.57
C ASP A 27 20.06 -7.95 -17.02
N VAL A 28 19.85 -8.90 -16.10
CA VAL A 28 19.68 -10.34 -16.40
C VAL A 28 18.44 -10.56 -17.27
N ALA A 29 17.32 -9.94 -16.95
CA ALA A 29 16.11 -10.05 -17.77
C ALA A 29 16.31 -9.49 -19.18
N MET A 30 17.02 -8.38 -19.35
CA MET A 30 17.25 -7.76 -20.64
C MET A 30 18.32 -8.47 -21.49
N ALA A 31 19.20 -9.26 -20.87
CA ALA A 31 20.18 -10.10 -21.57
C ALA A 31 19.54 -11.36 -22.19
N ASP A 32 18.39 -11.79 -21.69
CA ASP A 32 17.60 -12.89 -22.24
C ASP A 32 16.51 -12.36 -23.19
N LYS A 33 16.55 -12.83 -24.45
CA LYS A 33 15.62 -12.33 -25.48
C LYS A 33 14.14 -12.51 -25.11
N GLU A 34 13.76 -13.67 -24.58
CA GLU A 34 12.38 -13.96 -24.20
C GLU A 34 11.89 -12.99 -23.10
N SER A 35 12.72 -12.77 -22.10
CA SER A 35 12.40 -11.86 -20.98
C SER A 35 12.34 -10.40 -21.43
N ALA A 36 13.25 -9.98 -22.31
CA ALA A 36 13.24 -8.65 -22.92
C ALA A 36 11.97 -8.41 -23.76
N ASP A 37 11.54 -9.43 -24.52
CA ASP A 37 10.29 -9.40 -25.30
C ASP A 37 9.07 -9.28 -24.36
N VAL A 38 9.04 -10.00 -23.23
CA VAL A 38 7.98 -9.90 -22.21
C VAL A 38 7.93 -8.51 -21.58
N ILE A 39 9.07 -7.97 -21.14
CA ILE A 39 9.13 -6.61 -20.57
C ILE A 39 8.64 -5.57 -21.59
N SER A 40 9.03 -5.70 -22.85
CA SER A 40 8.57 -4.81 -23.92
C SER A 40 7.05 -4.93 -24.16
N ALA A 41 6.50 -6.14 -24.11
CA ALA A 41 5.07 -6.38 -24.23
C ALA A 41 4.27 -5.80 -23.04
N ILE A 42 4.78 -5.88 -21.82
CA ILE A 42 4.18 -5.26 -20.63
C ILE A 42 4.07 -3.74 -20.82
N ILE A 43 5.15 -3.09 -21.27
CA ILE A 43 5.15 -1.65 -21.50
C ILE A 43 4.16 -1.28 -22.62
N ALA A 44 4.18 -2.01 -23.74
CA ALA A 44 3.26 -1.77 -24.85
C ALA A 44 1.78 -1.98 -24.46
N ALA A 45 1.47 -2.98 -23.65
CA ALA A 45 0.13 -3.22 -23.14
C ALA A 45 -0.36 -2.05 -22.27
N TYR A 46 0.50 -1.52 -21.40
CA TYR A 46 0.19 -0.35 -20.57
C TYR A 46 0.05 0.94 -21.38
N ASP A 47 0.87 1.12 -22.42
CA ASP A 47 0.76 2.25 -23.34
C ASP A 47 -0.59 2.23 -24.08
N ALA A 48 -1.08 1.05 -24.42
CA ALA A 48 -2.38 0.87 -25.07
C ALA A 48 -3.57 1.09 -24.13
N ASP A 49 -3.51 0.56 -22.90
CA ASP A 49 -4.57 0.70 -21.90
C ASP A 49 -4.01 0.60 -20.47
N VAL A 50 -4.26 1.62 -19.66
CA VAL A 50 -3.95 1.61 -18.21
C VAL A 50 -4.67 0.50 -17.43
N ASN A 51 -5.70 -0.13 -18.00
CA ASN A 51 -6.42 -1.27 -17.43
C ASN A 51 -5.92 -2.63 -17.97
N CYS A 52 -4.72 -2.68 -18.53
CA CYS A 52 -4.11 -3.90 -19.04
C CYS A 52 -4.12 -5.04 -18.00
N ASP A 53 -3.82 -6.26 -18.45
CA ASP A 53 -3.79 -7.47 -17.61
C ASP A 53 -2.55 -7.52 -16.69
N TYR A 54 -2.61 -6.82 -15.56
CA TYR A 54 -1.53 -6.83 -14.57
C TYR A 54 -1.31 -8.21 -13.94
N GLU A 55 -2.36 -8.99 -13.71
CA GLU A 55 -2.24 -10.30 -13.08
C GLU A 55 -1.53 -11.28 -14.01
N GLY A 56 -1.87 -11.26 -15.30
CA GLY A 56 -1.16 -12.01 -16.32
C GLY A 56 0.31 -11.59 -16.44
N ASN A 57 0.60 -10.29 -16.42
CA ASN A 57 1.96 -9.75 -16.44
C ASN A 57 2.79 -10.18 -15.23
N ILE A 58 2.21 -10.17 -14.02
CA ILE A 58 2.83 -10.66 -12.80
C ILE A 58 3.16 -12.16 -12.94
N ALA A 59 2.19 -12.97 -13.37
CA ALA A 59 2.38 -14.41 -13.55
C ALA A 59 3.45 -14.75 -14.59
N LEU A 60 3.57 -13.98 -15.67
CA LEU A 60 4.65 -14.13 -16.66
C LEU A 60 6.01 -13.84 -16.03
N CYS A 61 6.14 -12.76 -15.26
CA CYS A 61 7.37 -12.40 -14.59
C CYS A 61 7.77 -13.42 -13.51
N GLU A 62 6.82 -14.02 -12.80
CA GLU A 62 7.11 -15.13 -11.87
C GLU A 62 7.75 -16.32 -12.58
N LYS A 63 7.27 -16.70 -13.76
CA LYS A 63 7.89 -17.77 -14.56
C LYS A 63 9.31 -17.44 -15.01
N LEU A 64 9.56 -16.19 -15.42
CA LEU A 64 10.90 -15.74 -15.79
C LEU A 64 11.86 -15.77 -14.60
N SER A 65 11.37 -15.52 -13.39
CA SER A 65 12.19 -15.56 -12.18
C SER A 65 12.77 -16.93 -11.92
N GLU A 66 12.00 -17.99 -12.17
CA GLU A 66 12.46 -19.39 -12.05
C GLU A 66 13.60 -19.68 -13.06
N LYS A 67 13.43 -19.23 -14.32
CA LYS A 67 14.45 -19.39 -15.38
C LYS A 67 15.79 -18.76 -15.00
N HIS A 68 15.76 -17.59 -14.35
CA HIS A 68 16.95 -16.81 -14.03
C HIS A 68 17.48 -17.07 -12.62
N SER A 69 16.85 -17.93 -11.81
CA SER A 69 17.19 -18.16 -10.42
C SER A 69 17.22 -16.89 -9.56
N ILE A 70 16.37 -15.92 -9.89
CA ILE A 70 16.17 -14.66 -9.17
C ILE A 70 14.84 -14.76 -8.41
N SER A 71 14.74 -14.09 -7.26
CA SER A 71 13.51 -14.09 -6.48
C SER A 71 12.31 -13.62 -7.30
N LYS A 72 11.21 -14.37 -7.26
CA LYS A 72 9.95 -13.96 -7.89
C LYS A 72 9.48 -12.59 -7.39
N HIS A 73 9.72 -12.27 -6.12
CA HIS A 73 9.34 -10.99 -5.55
C HIS A 73 10.06 -9.80 -6.20
N THR A 74 11.30 -10.00 -6.66
CA THR A 74 12.02 -8.98 -7.41
C THR A 74 11.42 -8.80 -8.80
N TYR A 75 11.04 -9.90 -9.46
CA TYR A 75 10.39 -9.86 -10.77
C TYR A 75 8.95 -9.30 -10.70
N GLU A 76 8.17 -9.63 -9.67
CA GLU A 76 6.87 -9.02 -9.41
C GLU A 76 6.97 -7.48 -9.27
N LEU A 77 8.03 -6.98 -8.63
CA LEU A 77 8.31 -5.55 -8.54
C LEU A 77 8.69 -4.95 -9.89
N LEU A 78 9.52 -5.64 -10.70
CA LEU A 78 9.97 -5.15 -12.00
C LEU A 78 8.81 -4.84 -12.95
N VAL A 79 7.69 -5.61 -12.89
CA VAL A 79 6.46 -5.32 -13.66
C VAL A 79 6.04 -3.86 -13.52
N PHE A 80 6.10 -3.34 -12.30
CA PHE A 80 5.64 -1.99 -12.00
C PHE A 80 6.75 -0.95 -12.19
N LEU A 81 7.99 -1.27 -11.83
CA LEU A 81 9.10 -0.32 -11.98
C LEU A 81 9.33 0.09 -13.44
N VAL A 82 9.22 -0.86 -14.39
CA VAL A 82 9.38 -0.54 -15.83
C VAL A 82 8.26 0.34 -16.38
N LEU A 83 7.12 0.39 -15.68
CA LEU A 83 5.97 1.21 -16.04
C LEU A 83 6.01 2.63 -15.44
N THR A 84 6.89 2.91 -14.47
CA THR A 84 6.89 4.19 -13.75
C THR A 84 7.08 5.40 -14.68
N LYS A 85 7.88 5.28 -15.73
CA LYS A 85 8.05 6.34 -16.72
C LYS A 85 6.74 6.65 -17.45
N ARG A 86 6.04 5.61 -17.90
CA ARG A 86 4.75 5.74 -18.59
C ARG A 86 3.66 6.27 -17.67
N LEU A 87 3.69 5.85 -16.42
CA LEU A 87 2.78 6.39 -15.40
C LEU A 87 2.99 7.89 -15.21
N LYS A 88 4.26 8.38 -15.16
CA LYS A 88 4.53 9.82 -15.06
C LYS A 88 3.93 10.58 -16.25
N GLU A 89 4.13 10.06 -17.47
CA GLU A 89 3.54 10.63 -18.69
C GLU A 89 1.99 10.69 -18.58
N ARG A 90 1.33 9.66 -18.02
CA ARG A 90 -0.12 9.67 -17.77
C ARG A 90 -0.56 10.69 -16.71
N TYR A 91 0.27 10.95 -15.70
CA TYR A 91 0.01 12.02 -14.73
C TYR A 91 0.05 13.39 -15.42
N ASP A 92 1.05 13.64 -16.26
CA ASP A 92 1.21 14.89 -17.01
C ASP A 92 0.04 15.11 -17.98
N GLU A 93 -0.35 14.08 -18.75
CA GLU A 93 -1.51 14.11 -19.65
C GLU A 93 -2.83 14.46 -18.94
N ARG A 94 -2.98 14.06 -17.66
CA ARG A 94 -4.16 14.35 -16.84
C ARG A 94 -4.06 15.66 -16.05
N GLY A 95 -2.95 16.39 -16.18
CA GLY A 95 -2.70 17.61 -15.43
C GLY A 95 -2.62 17.39 -13.91
N LEU A 96 -2.16 16.21 -13.48
CA LEU A 96 -1.95 15.90 -12.07
C LEU A 96 -0.63 16.48 -11.60
N GLU A 97 -0.63 17.01 -10.37
CA GLU A 97 0.57 17.59 -9.77
C GLU A 97 1.70 16.55 -9.63
N GLU A 98 2.91 16.96 -9.95
CA GLU A 98 4.10 16.10 -9.88
C GLU A 98 4.36 15.58 -8.46
N GLU A 99 4.05 16.37 -7.45
CA GLU A 99 4.16 15.97 -6.04
C GLU A 99 3.29 14.73 -5.75
N ILE A 100 2.07 14.66 -6.29
CA ILE A 100 1.16 13.51 -6.11
C ILE A 100 1.76 12.24 -6.74
N TYR A 101 2.43 12.38 -7.90
CA TYR A 101 3.13 11.26 -8.51
C TYR A 101 4.23 10.73 -7.58
N TRP A 102 5.12 11.60 -7.11
CA TRP A 102 6.24 11.18 -6.26
C TRP A 102 5.78 10.65 -4.91
N GLU A 103 4.81 11.29 -4.26
CA GLU A 103 4.22 10.79 -3.02
C GLU A 103 3.60 9.38 -3.20
N SER A 104 2.94 9.15 -4.34
CA SER A 104 2.35 7.84 -4.67
C SER A 104 3.44 6.79 -4.94
N MET A 105 4.49 7.14 -5.67
CA MET A 105 5.57 6.22 -6.03
C MET A 105 6.48 5.85 -4.85
N LEU A 106 6.54 6.66 -3.80
CA LEU A 106 7.22 6.28 -2.56
C LEU A 106 6.67 4.99 -1.94
N ASP A 107 5.43 4.62 -2.24
CA ASP A 107 4.86 3.36 -1.72
C ASP A 107 5.58 2.12 -2.28
N LEU A 108 6.09 2.18 -3.52
CA LEU A 108 6.90 1.09 -4.09
C LEU A 108 8.14 0.85 -3.23
N LYS A 109 8.86 1.92 -2.85
CA LYS A 109 10.01 1.82 -1.94
C LYS A 109 9.64 1.18 -0.61
N TRP A 110 8.54 1.64 0.00
CA TRP A 110 8.12 1.09 1.30
C TRP A 110 7.79 -0.39 1.20
N LYS A 111 7.18 -0.84 0.10
CA LYS A 111 6.91 -2.27 -0.14
C LYS A 111 8.17 -3.09 -0.38
N VAL A 112 9.20 -2.50 -1.00
CA VAL A 112 10.53 -3.14 -1.11
C VAL A 112 11.15 -3.34 0.26
N LEU A 113 11.10 -2.35 1.14
CA LEU A 113 11.63 -2.45 2.50
C LEU A 113 10.81 -3.43 3.38
N GLU A 114 9.48 -3.47 3.19
CA GLU A 114 8.63 -4.49 3.82
C GLU A 114 9.02 -5.89 3.35
N CYS A 115 9.22 -6.08 2.05
CA CYS A 115 9.62 -7.36 1.48
C CYS A 115 10.98 -7.80 2.02
N TYR A 116 11.94 -6.90 2.08
CA TYR A 116 13.24 -7.21 2.66
C TYR A 116 13.13 -7.63 4.14
N GLY A 117 12.37 -6.90 4.94
CA GLY A 117 12.18 -7.23 6.36
C GLY A 117 11.49 -8.59 6.59
N VAL A 118 10.55 -8.97 5.71
CA VAL A 118 9.73 -10.19 5.88
C VAL A 118 10.31 -11.40 5.12
N LYS A 119 10.91 -11.17 3.94
CA LYS A 119 11.36 -12.23 3.01
C LYS A 119 12.88 -12.27 2.81
N GLY A 120 13.61 -11.25 3.29
CA GLY A 120 15.06 -11.13 3.10
C GLY A 120 15.49 -10.79 1.67
N VAL A 121 14.57 -10.33 0.81
CA VAL A 121 14.85 -10.00 -0.59
C VAL A 121 14.26 -8.64 -0.96
N TYR A 122 14.94 -7.90 -1.84
CA TYR A 122 14.45 -6.65 -2.39
C TYR A 122 13.48 -6.93 -3.55
N GLY A 123 12.19 -6.74 -3.27
CA GLY A 123 11.09 -7.02 -4.19
C GLY A 123 9.75 -6.63 -3.58
N THR A 124 8.69 -7.31 -3.97
CA THR A 124 7.37 -7.17 -3.35
C THR A 124 6.65 -8.52 -3.29
N PHE A 125 5.96 -8.79 -2.19
CA PHE A 125 5.05 -9.95 -2.08
C PHE A 125 3.56 -9.50 -2.08
N VAL A 126 3.34 -8.24 -2.45
CA VAL A 126 2.00 -7.61 -2.53
C VAL A 126 1.83 -6.87 -3.86
N ALA A 127 2.35 -7.44 -4.96
CA ALA A 127 2.37 -6.81 -6.28
C ALA A 127 0.99 -6.28 -6.74
N LYS A 128 -0.09 -7.02 -6.47
CA LYS A 128 -1.46 -6.59 -6.80
C LYS A 128 -1.87 -5.29 -6.10
N TRP A 129 -1.21 -4.92 -5.01
CA TRP A 129 -1.43 -3.65 -4.32
C TRP A 129 -1.12 -2.45 -5.21
N PHE A 130 -0.16 -2.58 -6.11
CA PHE A 130 0.26 -1.48 -6.98
C PHE A 130 -0.72 -1.17 -8.10
N ILE A 131 -1.60 -2.09 -8.46
CA ILE A 131 -2.54 -1.95 -9.59
C ILE A 131 -3.34 -0.64 -9.50
N GLY A 132 -3.79 -0.26 -8.31
CA GLY A 132 -4.53 1.00 -8.10
C GLY A 132 -3.75 2.25 -8.49
N TRP A 133 -2.42 2.26 -8.30
CA TRP A 133 -1.56 3.37 -8.73
C TRP A 133 -1.49 3.48 -10.25
N PHE A 134 -1.24 2.36 -10.91
CA PHE A 134 -1.04 2.31 -12.36
C PHE A 134 -2.35 2.46 -13.14
N ARG A 135 -3.49 2.12 -12.54
CA ARG A 135 -4.83 2.43 -13.06
C ARG A 135 -5.27 3.87 -12.80
N LEU A 136 -4.49 4.66 -12.08
CA LEU A 136 -4.84 6.03 -11.70
C LEU A 136 -6.17 6.11 -10.93
N THR A 137 -6.42 5.14 -10.06
CA THR A 137 -7.58 5.09 -9.15
C THR A 137 -7.20 5.39 -7.71
N ARG A 138 -5.92 5.25 -7.35
CA ARG A 138 -5.38 5.52 -6.01
C ARG A 138 -4.32 6.59 -6.06
N PHE A 139 -4.34 7.51 -5.10
CA PHE A 139 -3.40 8.64 -5.01
C PHE A 139 -2.95 8.84 -3.57
N ALA A 140 -1.66 9.12 -3.38
CA ALA A 140 -1.15 9.61 -2.11
C ALA A 140 -1.38 11.12 -2.03
N LEU A 141 -1.98 11.56 -0.94
CA LEU A 141 -2.27 12.98 -0.68
C LEU A 141 -1.80 13.30 0.75
N GLY A 142 -0.54 13.58 0.89
CA GLY A 142 0.11 13.77 2.18
C GLY A 142 0.48 12.45 2.88
N ARG A 143 0.05 12.28 4.14
CA ARG A 143 0.38 11.09 4.95
C ARG A 143 -0.43 9.85 4.58
N LEU A 144 -1.57 10.02 3.96
CA LEU A 144 -2.54 8.97 3.62
C LEU A 144 -2.69 8.80 2.11
N GLN A 145 -3.31 7.69 1.73
CA GLN A 145 -3.62 7.36 0.34
C GLN A 145 -5.13 7.16 0.21
N PHE A 146 -5.68 7.56 -0.93
CA PHE A 146 -7.12 7.56 -1.13
C PHE A 146 -7.50 6.92 -2.47
N GLU A 147 -8.62 6.22 -2.46
CA GLU A 147 -9.19 5.56 -3.63
C GLU A 147 -10.70 5.79 -3.64
N LEU A 148 -11.23 6.30 -4.76
CA LEU A 148 -12.67 6.47 -4.93
C LEU A 148 -13.32 5.11 -5.16
N VAL A 149 -14.23 4.71 -4.27
CA VAL A 149 -14.93 3.43 -4.33
C VAL A 149 -16.42 3.58 -4.10
N LYS A 150 -17.20 2.54 -4.40
CA LYS A 150 -18.59 2.42 -3.96
C LYS A 150 -18.63 1.91 -2.53
N PHE A 151 -19.58 2.42 -1.72
CA PHE A 151 -19.71 2.06 -0.32
C PHE A 151 -20.05 0.59 -0.11
N GLY A 152 -20.90 0.02 -0.97
CA GLY A 152 -21.22 -1.41 -1.00
C GLY A 152 -22.12 -1.92 0.13
N ARG A 153 -22.68 -1.04 0.97
CA ARG A 153 -23.57 -1.38 2.07
C ARG A 153 -24.50 -0.23 2.43
N GLU A 154 -25.40 -0.44 3.41
CA GLU A 154 -26.26 0.60 3.98
C GLU A 154 -25.62 1.19 5.24
N TYR A 155 -25.80 2.50 5.45
CA TYR A 155 -25.38 3.21 6.66
C TYR A 155 -26.24 4.45 6.85
N GLU A 156 -26.61 4.74 8.09
CA GLU A 156 -27.33 5.95 8.46
C GLU A 156 -26.87 6.43 9.83
N ARG A 157 -26.35 7.64 9.90
CA ARG A 157 -25.93 8.31 11.15
C ARG A 157 -25.89 9.81 10.96
N ASP A 158 -26.30 10.56 11.99
CA ASP A 158 -26.22 12.03 12.05
C ASP A 158 -26.85 12.73 10.81
N GLY A 159 -27.93 12.16 10.28
CA GLY A 159 -28.65 12.67 9.10
C GLY A 159 -27.95 12.34 7.76
N VAL A 160 -26.80 11.66 7.78
CA VAL A 160 -26.14 11.17 6.58
C VAL A 160 -26.59 9.75 6.28
N LYS A 161 -27.11 9.54 5.07
CA LYS A 161 -27.54 8.24 4.58
C LYS A 161 -26.70 7.83 3.38
N LEU A 162 -26.12 6.63 3.47
CA LEU A 162 -25.34 6.02 2.41
C LEU A 162 -26.01 4.73 1.96
N ASP A 163 -26.00 4.48 0.67
CA ASP A 163 -26.43 3.24 0.03
C ASP A 163 -25.24 2.53 -0.66
N PRO A 164 -25.41 1.28 -1.13
CA PRO A 164 -24.31 0.54 -1.77
C PRO A 164 -23.70 1.21 -3.00
N THR A 165 -24.41 2.14 -3.64
CA THR A 165 -23.96 2.84 -4.86
C THR A 165 -23.27 4.18 -4.56
N THR A 166 -23.33 4.64 -3.31
CA THR A 166 -22.76 5.92 -2.89
C THR A 166 -21.24 5.91 -3.06
N ASN A 167 -20.68 6.98 -3.64
CA ASN A 167 -19.25 7.19 -3.70
C ASN A 167 -18.70 7.54 -2.33
N VAL A 168 -17.59 6.91 -1.96
CA VAL A 168 -16.82 7.20 -0.73
C VAL A 168 -15.33 7.12 -1.03
N LEU A 169 -14.50 7.69 -0.17
CA LEU A 169 -13.04 7.59 -0.27
C LEU A 169 -12.51 6.53 0.67
N ASN A 170 -11.96 5.45 0.10
CA ASN A 170 -11.26 4.43 0.87
C ASN A 170 -9.88 4.94 1.26
N VAL A 171 -9.60 4.93 2.56
CA VAL A 171 -8.36 5.43 3.17
C VAL A 171 -7.38 4.29 3.36
N HIS A 172 -6.18 4.45 2.85
CA HIS A 172 -5.07 3.54 3.07
C HIS A 172 -3.97 4.25 3.86
N ILE A 173 -3.36 3.52 4.79
CA ILE A 173 -2.30 4.03 5.67
C ILE A 173 -1.00 3.36 5.26
N PRO A 174 -0.17 3.99 4.42
CA PRO A 174 1.08 3.41 3.98
C PRO A 174 2.07 3.33 5.15
N ARG A 175 2.91 2.30 5.14
CA ARG A 175 4.10 2.32 5.97
C ARG A 175 4.98 3.48 5.51
N SER A 176 5.45 4.28 6.43
CA SER A 176 6.33 5.41 6.13
C SER A 176 7.10 5.79 7.38
N LEU A 177 8.23 6.48 7.23
CA LEU A 177 8.97 7.04 8.36
C LEU A 177 8.29 8.30 8.94
N ARG A 178 7.33 8.89 8.21
CA ARG A 178 6.57 10.04 8.70
C ARG A 178 5.52 9.58 9.72
N PRO A 179 5.47 10.17 10.93
CA PRO A 179 4.50 9.77 11.95
C PRO A 179 3.07 10.06 11.51
N LEU A 180 2.12 9.28 12.03
CA LEU A 180 0.69 9.44 11.79
C LEU A 180 0.10 10.43 12.81
N THR A 181 0.61 11.69 12.83
CA THR A 181 0.10 12.68 13.76
C THR A 181 -1.30 13.17 13.37
N PRO A 182 -2.11 13.67 14.31
CA PRO A 182 -3.42 14.23 13.99
C PRO A 182 -3.36 15.29 12.89
N GLU A 183 -2.38 16.17 12.91
CA GLU A 183 -2.19 17.26 11.95
C GLU A 183 -1.89 16.72 10.55
N ALA A 184 -1.02 15.71 10.42
CA ALA A 184 -0.71 15.07 9.14
C ALA A 184 -1.89 14.29 8.57
N VAL A 185 -2.74 13.74 9.45
CA VAL A 185 -3.99 13.08 9.07
C VAL A 185 -5.02 14.10 8.59
N ASP A 186 -5.19 15.22 9.31
CA ASP A 186 -6.13 16.28 8.93
C ASP A 186 -5.73 16.96 7.62
N ASP A 187 -4.43 17.23 7.41
CA ASP A 187 -3.90 17.71 6.14
C ASP A 187 -4.26 16.76 4.99
N SER A 188 -4.04 15.46 5.17
CA SER A 188 -4.35 14.45 4.14
C SER A 188 -5.85 14.39 3.81
N PHE A 189 -6.73 14.46 4.80
CA PHE A 189 -8.17 14.53 4.56
C PHE A 189 -8.58 15.81 3.84
N GLY A 190 -8.00 16.95 4.23
CA GLY A 190 -8.21 18.22 3.55
C GLY A 190 -7.80 18.18 2.08
N ARG A 191 -6.60 17.68 1.78
CA ARG A 191 -6.11 17.49 0.40
C ARG A 191 -7.02 16.53 -0.40
N ALA A 192 -7.47 15.44 0.21
CA ALA A 192 -8.37 14.50 -0.45
C ALA A 192 -9.73 15.13 -0.80
N LYS A 193 -10.30 15.95 0.09
CA LYS A 193 -11.56 16.68 -0.20
C LYS A 193 -11.40 17.61 -1.40
N VAL A 194 -10.29 18.32 -1.50
CA VAL A 194 -10.03 19.21 -2.65
C VAL A 194 -9.83 18.39 -3.92
N PHE A 195 -8.99 17.36 -3.88
CA PHE A 195 -8.65 16.54 -5.05
C PHE A 195 -9.88 15.81 -5.63
N TYR A 196 -10.74 15.29 -4.77
CA TYR A 196 -11.93 14.54 -5.18
C TYR A 196 -13.22 15.38 -5.18
N ALA A 197 -13.16 16.71 -5.02
CA ALA A 197 -14.32 17.60 -4.87
C ALA A 197 -15.40 17.36 -5.92
N ARG A 198 -15.02 17.13 -7.19
CA ARG A 198 -15.95 16.89 -8.32
C ARG A 198 -16.87 15.67 -8.14
N PHE A 199 -16.54 14.76 -7.24
CA PHE A 199 -17.35 13.56 -6.97
C PHE A 199 -18.33 13.72 -5.80
N PHE A 200 -18.25 14.85 -5.08
CA PHE A 200 -19.00 15.13 -3.84
C PHE A 200 -19.68 16.50 -3.85
N THR A 201 -20.13 17.01 -5.02
CA THR A 201 -20.67 18.37 -5.19
C THR A 201 -21.89 18.66 -4.31
N ASP A 202 -22.77 17.66 -4.11
CA ASP A 202 -24.01 17.82 -3.36
C ASP A 202 -24.12 16.88 -2.16
N LYS A 203 -23.01 16.28 -1.74
CA LYS A 203 -22.95 15.28 -0.66
C LYS A 203 -21.71 15.47 0.20
N PRO A 204 -21.77 15.12 1.49
CA PRO A 204 -20.57 15.11 2.32
C PRO A 204 -19.52 14.15 1.76
N CYS A 205 -18.25 14.54 1.87
CA CYS A 205 -17.14 13.64 1.55
C CYS A 205 -17.00 12.63 2.71
N VAL A 206 -17.35 11.39 2.45
CA VAL A 206 -17.30 10.31 3.42
C VAL A 206 -16.07 9.46 3.18
N PHE A 207 -15.35 9.16 4.24
CA PHE A 207 -14.19 8.29 4.23
C PHE A 207 -14.53 6.93 4.84
N VAL A 208 -13.95 5.88 4.28
CA VAL A 208 -14.01 4.52 4.81
C VAL A 208 -12.60 3.96 4.96
N CYS A 209 -12.40 3.10 5.91
CA CYS A 209 -11.10 2.46 6.10
C CYS A 209 -11.29 1.01 6.57
N SER A 210 -10.55 0.08 5.94
CA SER A 210 -10.43 -1.29 6.39
C SER A 210 -8.99 -1.53 6.83
N SER A 211 -8.76 -1.66 8.14
CA SER A 211 -7.40 -1.72 8.68
C SER A 211 -7.34 -2.45 10.02
N TRP A 212 -6.18 -3.10 10.27
CA TRP A 212 -5.84 -3.58 11.60
C TRP A 212 -5.79 -2.44 12.63
N MET A 213 -5.43 -1.22 12.21
CA MET A 213 -5.35 -0.06 13.12
C MET A 213 -6.70 0.28 13.75
N LEU A 214 -7.81 -0.03 13.07
CA LEU A 214 -9.17 0.23 13.56
C LEU A 214 -9.71 -0.90 14.46
N TYR A 215 -8.99 -2.02 14.59
CA TYR A 215 -9.49 -3.16 15.35
C TYR A 215 -9.67 -2.80 16.84
N PRO A 216 -10.88 -3.01 17.42
CA PRO A 216 -11.18 -2.59 18.79
C PRO A 216 -10.27 -3.22 19.86
N GLY A 217 -9.80 -4.47 19.63
CA GLY A 217 -8.88 -5.16 20.53
C GLY A 217 -7.53 -4.47 20.70
N ASN A 218 -7.15 -3.56 19.82
CA ASN A 218 -5.92 -2.79 19.96
C ASN A 218 -5.88 -1.90 21.22
N LYS A 219 -7.06 -1.58 21.79
CA LYS A 219 -7.16 -0.81 23.04
C LYS A 219 -6.55 -1.53 24.25
N GLU A 220 -6.32 -2.82 24.15
CA GLU A 220 -5.70 -3.62 25.21
C GLU A 220 -4.17 -3.37 25.32
N PHE A 221 -3.54 -2.90 24.26
CA PHE A 221 -2.08 -2.67 24.24
C PHE A 221 -1.65 -1.28 23.76
N LEU A 222 -2.52 -0.55 23.06
CA LEU A 222 -2.21 0.81 22.60
C LEU A 222 -2.48 1.83 23.73
N HIS A 223 -1.53 2.75 23.91
CA HIS A 223 -1.78 3.91 24.74
C HIS A 223 -2.89 4.78 24.11
N PRO A 224 -3.92 5.24 24.85
CA PRO A 224 -5.04 6.00 24.29
C PRO A 224 -4.63 7.29 23.56
N LEU A 225 -3.52 7.90 23.94
CA LEU A 225 -2.98 9.10 23.30
C LEU A 225 -1.99 8.79 22.16
N SER A 226 -1.79 7.52 21.81
CA SER A 226 -0.96 7.19 20.65
C SER A 226 -1.60 7.67 19.35
N ASN A 227 -0.78 7.96 18.34
CA ASN A 227 -1.27 8.40 17.05
C ASN A 227 -2.19 7.36 16.40
N THR A 228 -1.89 6.07 16.58
CA THR A 228 -2.73 4.97 16.07
C THR A 228 -4.11 4.95 16.75
N ALA A 229 -4.17 5.11 18.08
CA ALA A 229 -5.44 5.16 18.80
C ALA A 229 -6.26 6.39 18.37
N ARG A 230 -5.64 7.58 18.33
CA ARG A 230 -6.29 8.82 17.88
C ARG A 230 -6.79 8.73 16.42
N PHE A 231 -6.08 8.03 15.55
CA PHE A 231 -6.54 7.77 14.18
C PHE A 231 -7.78 6.88 14.20
N ALA A 232 -7.75 5.77 14.95
CA ALA A 232 -8.86 4.82 15.04
C ALA A 232 -10.14 5.46 15.63
N ASP A 233 -9.99 6.30 16.65
CA ASP A 233 -11.12 6.96 17.34
C ASP A 233 -11.89 7.97 16.45
N ARG A 234 -11.38 8.30 15.26
CA ARG A 234 -12.10 9.11 14.26
C ARG A 234 -13.20 8.35 13.54
N PHE A 235 -13.13 7.03 13.52
CA PHE A 235 -14.02 6.18 12.72
C PHE A 235 -15.13 5.54 13.55
N ASP A 236 -16.34 5.56 13.01
CA ASP A 236 -17.44 4.72 13.47
C ASP A 236 -17.23 3.29 12.95
N ILE A 237 -17.01 2.35 13.86
CA ILE A 237 -16.68 0.97 13.50
C ILE A 237 -17.98 0.21 13.16
N LEU A 238 -18.11 -0.22 11.92
CA LEU A 238 -19.28 -0.96 11.43
C LEU A 238 -19.14 -2.47 11.60
N SER A 239 -17.93 -2.98 11.45
CA SER A 239 -17.65 -4.41 11.60
C SER A 239 -16.18 -4.64 11.90
N TYR A 240 -15.90 -5.75 12.55
CA TYR A 240 -14.52 -6.22 12.77
C TYR A 240 -14.45 -7.73 12.74
N SER A 241 -13.26 -8.26 12.55
CA SER A 241 -12.94 -9.68 12.63
C SER A 241 -11.59 -9.88 13.29
N GLU A 242 -11.46 -10.95 14.07
CA GLU A 242 -10.17 -11.39 14.60
C GLU A 242 -9.41 -12.21 13.55
N ASP A 243 -8.10 -12.10 13.55
CA ASP A 243 -7.24 -12.97 12.77
C ASP A 243 -7.29 -14.40 13.33
N ALA A 244 -7.27 -15.40 12.44
CA ALA A 244 -7.17 -16.77 12.88
C ALA A 244 -5.84 -16.97 13.64
N LYS A 245 -5.88 -17.71 14.74
CA LYS A 245 -4.76 -17.86 15.69
C LYS A 245 -3.43 -18.27 14.98
N ASP A 246 -3.54 -19.12 13.98
CA ASP A 246 -2.38 -19.69 13.30
C ASP A 246 -1.90 -18.87 12.09
N SER A 247 -2.68 -17.92 11.60
CA SER A 247 -2.32 -17.13 10.42
C SER A 247 -1.86 -15.71 10.74
N ASN A 248 -2.44 -15.05 11.75
CA ASN A 248 -2.14 -13.66 12.17
C ASN A 248 -1.62 -12.77 11.03
N PRO A 249 -2.37 -12.61 9.93
CA PRO A 249 -1.88 -12.01 8.69
C PRO A 249 -1.46 -10.54 8.84
N ASN A 250 -1.81 -9.92 9.96
CA ASN A 250 -1.47 -8.53 10.25
C ASN A 250 -0.19 -8.35 11.08
N VAL A 251 0.36 -9.42 11.67
CA VAL A 251 1.56 -9.33 12.54
C VAL A 251 2.76 -8.75 11.79
N TRP A 252 3.06 -9.25 10.58
CA TRP A 252 4.17 -8.74 9.79
C TRP A 252 4.06 -7.25 9.47
N ARG A 253 2.81 -6.72 9.35
CA ARG A 253 2.56 -5.30 9.07
C ARG A 253 3.08 -4.39 10.17
N VAL A 254 2.99 -4.86 11.42
CA VAL A 254 3.46 -4.09 12.59
C VAL A 254 4.95 -4.29 12.81
N PHE A 255 5.41 -5.55 12.79
CA PHE A 255 6.78 -5.89 13.14
C PHE A 255 7.80 -5.78 12.00
N ASN A 256 7.32 -5.78 10.75
CA ASN A 256 8.16 -5.88 9.55
C ASN A 256 9.15 -7.05 9.63
N ALA A 257 8.67 -8.17 10.10
CA ALA A 257 9.44 -9.37 10.31
C ALA A 257 8.60 -10.61 9.95
N PRO A 258 9.22 -11.74 9.61
CA PRO A 258 8.51 -12.99 9.45
C PRO A 258 7.88 -13.41 10.79
N TYR A 259 6.71 -14.05 10.71
CA TYR A 259 6.03 -14.59 11.88
C TYR A 259 5.75 -16.08 11.70
N ASN A 260 6.22 -16.87 12.63
CA ASN A 260 6.15 -18.33 12.64
C ASN A 260 5.13 -18.89 13.66
N GLY A 261 4.29 -18.01 14.24
CA GLY A 261 3.34 -18.40 15.30
C GLY A 261 3.85 -18.23 16.72
N ASP A 262 5.16 -17.97 16.93
CA ASP A 262 5.74 -17.70 18.24
C ASP A 262 5.99 -16.20 18.45
N PRO A 263 5.16 -15.51 19.26
CA PRO A 263 5.34 -14.08 19.52
C PRO A 263 6.67 -13.75 20.22
N SER A 264 7.29 -14.69 20.91
CA SER A 264 8.55 -14.45 21.63
C SER A 264 9.70 -14.08 20.68
N THR A 265 9.63 -14.51 19.43
CA THR A 265 10.63 -14.25 18.39
C THR A 265 10.51 -12.87 17.73
N LEU A 266 9.40 -12.16 17.94
CA LEU A 266 9.14 -10.87 17.29
C LEU A 266 10.08 -9.77 17.83
N PRO A 267 10.62 -8.90 16.94
CA PRO A 267 11.51 -7.82 17.35
C PRO A 267 10.73 -6.70 18.05
N VAL A 268 11.37 -6.05 19.03
CA VAL A 268 10.82 -4.86 19.69
C VAL A 268 11.59 -3.64 19.22
N THR A 269 10.93 -2.76 18.48
CA THR A 269 11.54 -1.55 17.89
C THR A 269 10.81 -0.25 18.27
N SER A 270 9.64 -0.37 18.92
CA SER A 270 8.81 0.76 19.33
C SER A 270 7.86 0.36 20.46
N SER A 271 7.18 1.34 21.07
CA SER A 271 6.14 1.08 22.08
C SER A 271 4.99 0.23 21.53
N ILE A 272 4.61 0.40 20.27
CA ILE A 272 3.57 -0.41 19.64
C ILE A 272 4.02 -1.88 19.52
N THR A 273 5.24 -2.12 19.05
CA THR A 273 5.77 -3.49 18.94
C THR A 273 5.96 -4.15 20.29
N ALA A 274 6.36 -3.40 21.33
CA ALA A 274 6.46 -3.91 22.70
C ALA A 274 5.08 -4.32 23.24
N GLY A 275 4.10 -3.44 23.18
CA GLY A 275 2.75 -3.71 23.68
C GLY A 275 2.07 -4.84 22.92
N LEU A 276 2.15 -4.85 21.59
CA LEU A 276 1.54 -5.92 20.79
C LEU A 276 2.21 -7.27 21.05
N LYS A 277 3.56 -7.32 21.17
CA LYS A 277 4.26 -8.57 21.51
C LYS A 277 3.79 -9.15 22.84
N GLU A 278 3.69 -8.33 23.89
CA GLU A 278 3.18 -8.74 25.19
C GLU A 278 1.73 -9.21 25.11
N PHE A 279 0.87 -8.51 24.39
CA PHE A 279 -0.52 -8.88 24.14
C PHE A 279 -0.64 -10.26 23.48
N LEU A 280 0.16 -10.51 22.42
CA LEU A 280 0.17 -11.80 21.73
C LEU A 280 0.70 -12.94 22.61
N ILE A 281 1.74 -12.70 23.44
CA ILE A 281 2.27 -13.69 24.41
C ILE A 281 1.19 -14.09 25.42
N LYS A 282 0.32 -13.16 25.82
CA LYS A 282 -0.83 -13.43 26.74
C LYS A 282 -2.00 -14.12 26.03
N GLY A 283 -1.88 -14.46 24.75
CA GLY A 283 -2.92 -15.13 23.98
C GLY A 283 -3.89 -14.20 23.28
N GLY A 284 -3.60 -12.89 23.26
CA GLY A 284 -4.35 -11.90 22.50
C GLY A 284 -4.25 -12.16 21.00
N LYS A 285 -5.20 -11.63 20.23
CA LYS A 285 -5.26 -11.78 18.77
C LYS A 285 -5.33 -10.43 18.10
N MET A 286 -4.64 -10.29 16.99
CA MET A 286 -4.89 -9.19 16.07
C MET A 286 -6.22 -9.37 15.34
N GLY A 287 -6.61 -8.34 14.65
CA GLY A 287 -7.78 -8.36 13.79
C GLY A 287 -7.77 -7.17 12.85
N SER A 288 -8.85 -7.02 12.14
CA SER A 288 -9.11 -5.87 11.28
C SER A 288 -10.52 -5.35 11.51
N ALA A 289 -10.73 -4.07 11.30
CA ALA A 289 -12.05 -3.47 11.36
C ALA A 289 -12.30 -2.60 10.13
N TYR A 290 -13.57 -2.46 9.80
CA TYR A 290 -14.07 -1.54 8.79
C TYR A 290 -14.83 -0.41 9.47
N GLY A 291 -14.44 0.81 9.18
CA GLY A 291 -15.02 2.01 9.78
C GLY A 291 -15.39 3.07 8.76
N VAL A 292 -16.30 3.96 9.17
CA VAL A 292 -16.76 5.13 8.42
C VAL A 292 -16.38 6.39 9.19
N LEU A 293 -15.92 7.42 8.47
CA LEU A 293 -15.68 8.76 9.00
C LEU A 293 -16.49 9.75 8.19
N LEU A 294 -17.39 10.47 8.84
CA LEU A 294 -18.07 11.66 8.33
C LEU A 294 -17.18 12.87 8.62
N TYR A 295 -16.65 13.55 7.57
CA TYR A 295 -15.64 14.60 7.72
C TYR A 295 -16.09 15.94 7.11
#